data_3055dfee78628b3bae757f45523900ec
#
_entry.id   3055dfee78628b3bae757f45523900ec
#
_cell.length_a   1.000
_cell.length_b   1.000
_cell.length_c   1.000
_cell.angle_alpha   90.00
_cell.angle_beta   90.00
_cell.angle_gamma   90.00
#
_symmetry.space_group_name_H-M   'P 1'
#
loop_
_entity.id
_entity.type
_entity.pdbx_description
1 polymer ?
#
loop_
_entity_poly.entity_id
_entity_poly.type
_entity_poly.pdbx_seq_one_letter_code
_entity_poly.pdbx_strand_id
1 'polypeptide(L)'
;MPLNLKDTPAPALLLPDLRGKSFVVTGASAGIGRATIGALLANGATCYGLSREIPAITHPDFHPLPCDLRDPTAIAGAFAKLRSQTNRLDGVVNVAGTDPKIPLAEGDAAKWDGIVDLNLRGYYLVIRESLPLLRAGTAPAIVNVSSINYRLGLPGRSIYSATKAGILGLTTGLARELGRDGIRINTVSPGWIFTERQVGEYFSGADTAKHLAHLGNVQSLPVRLQSGDVANHILFYLSDVSRGSTGHNCVVDGGWLLE
;
A
#
# COMPACT_ATOMS: atom_id res chain seq x y z
N MET A 1 26.49 -6.35 -18.04
CA MET A 1 25.33 -7.15 -18.54
C MET A 1 24.17 -6.99 -17.57
N PRO A 2 22.92 -6.91 -18.06
CA PRO A 2 21.75 -6.86 -17.17
C PRO A 2 21.67 -8.14 -16.32
N LEU A 3 21.18 -8.01 -15.09
CA LEU A 3 20.95 -9.14 -14.21
C LEU A 3 19.87 -10.07 -14.78
N ASN A 4 20.09 -11.39 -14.66
CA ASN A 4 19.04 -12.36 -14.94
C ASN A 4 18.10 -12.46 -13.72
N LEU A 5 16.95 -11.82 -13.81
CA LEU A 5 15.99 -11.71 -12.71
C LEU A 5 15.29 -13.05 -12.47
N LYS A 6 15.42 -13.59 -11.27
CA LYS A 6 14.75 -14.81 -10.84
C LYS A 6 13.31 -14.54 -10.45
N ASP A 7 12.41 -15.39 -10.92
CA ASP A 7 10.99 -15.36 -10.54
C ASP A 7 10.77 -16.40 -9.42
N THR A 8 10.95 -15.94 -8.19
CA THR A 8 10.76 -16.76 -6.98
C THR A 8 9.67 -16.13 -6.12
N PRO A 9 8.73 -16.92 -5.56
CA PRO A 9 7.72 -16.38 -4.68
C PRO A 9 8.35 -15.78 -3.42
N ALA A 10 7.76 -14.69 -2.92
CA ALA A 10 8.15 -14.11 -1.64
C ALA A 10 7.90 -15.13 -0.51
N PRO A 11 8.85 -15.31 0.41
CA PRO A 11 8.63 -16.17 1.58
C PRO A 11 7.53 -15.61 2.47
N ALA A 12 6.78 -16.49 3.14
CA ALA A 12 5.76 -16.07 4.11
C ALA A 12 6.43 -15.53 5.39
N LEU A 13 6.02 -14.33 5.81
CA LEU A 13 6.40 -13.76 7.10
C LEU A 13 5.35 -14.10 8.15
N LEU A 14 5.74 -14.81 9.21
CA LEU A 14 4.88 -15.14 10.34
C LEU A 14 5.28 -14.30 11.56
N LEU A 15 4.32 -13.56 12.09
CA LEU A 15 4.45 -12.65 13.23
C LEU A 15 3.34 -12.95 14.25
N PRO A 16 3.63 -13.72 15.30
CA PRO A 16 2.60 -14.21 16.23
C PRO A 16 1.78 -13.12 16.92
N ASP A 17 2.34 -11.91 17.07
CA ASP A 17 1.68 -10.76 17.67
C ASP A 17 0.56 -10.15 16.81
N LEU A 18 0.45 -10.54 15.53
CA LEU A 18 -0.65 -10.14 14.65
C LEU A 18 -1.92 -10.97 14.86
N ARG A 19 -1.83 -12.13 15.53
CA ARG A 19 -2.97 -12.99 15.79
C ARG A 19 -4.04 -12.29 16.62
N GLY A 20 -5.30 -12.35 16.15
CA GLY A 20 -6.45 -11.73 16.79
C GLY A 20 -6.49 -10.20 16.72
N LYS A 21 -5.55 -9.57 16.04
CA LYS A 21 -5.59 -8.14 15.70
C LYS A 21 -6.50 -7.88 14.50
N SER A 22 -7.02 -6.64 14.40
CA SER A 22 -7.98 -6.21 13.37
C SER A 22 -7.37 -5.11 12.50
N PHE A 23 -7.43 -5.29 11.18
CA PHE A 23 -6.79 -4.37 10.22
C PHE A 23 -7.75 -3.92 9.12
N VAL A 24 -7.67 -2.66 8.74
CA VAL A 24 -8.25 -2.12 7.50
C VAL A 24 -7.18 -2.13 6.42
N VAL A 25 -7.52 -2.63 5.21
CA VAL A 25 -6.64 -2.59 4.04
C VAL A 25 -7.40 -1.98 2.86
N THR A 26 -6.90 -0.89 2.31
CA THR A 26 -7.45 -0.28 1.09
C THR A 26 -6.84 -0.89 -0.17
N GLY A 27 -7.55 -0.87 -1.31
CA GLY A 27 -7.09 -1.53 -2.52
C GLY A 27 -7.09 -3.06 -2.40
N ALA A 28 -8.06 -3.60 -1.66
CA ALA A 28 -8.16 -5.00 -1.26
C ALA A 28 -8.31 -6.00 -2.43
N SER A 29 -8.78 -5.54 -3.61
CA SER A 29 -9.20 -6.44 -4.70
C SER A 29 -8.04 -7.08 -5.47
N ALA A 30 -6.84 -6.48 -5.49
CA ALA A 30 -5.73 -6.94 -6.33
C ALA A 30 -4.35 -6.58 -5.77
N GLY A 31 -3.30 -7.11 -6.39
CA GLY A 31 -1.91 -6.74 -6.20
C GLY A 31 -1.46 -6.73 -4.74
N ILE A 32 -0.75 -5.66 -4.34
CA ILE A 32 -0.17 -5.53 -2.98
C ILE A 32 -1.25 -5.59 -1.89
N GLY A 33 -2.42 -4.95 -2.10
CA GLY A 33 -3.50 -4.95 -1.10
C GLY A 33 -4.04 -6.36 -0.85
N ARG A 34 -4.32 -7.12 -1.91
CA ARG A 34 -4.77 -8.52 -1.80
C ARG A 34 -3.70 -9.41 -1.15
N ALA A 35 -2.44 -9.24 -1.53
CA ALA A 35 -1.33 -10.00 -0.93
C ALA A 35 -1.18 -9.67 0.56
N THR A 36 -1.32 -8.41 0.96
CA THR A 36 -1.30 -7.98 2.37
C THR A 36 -2.42 -8.63 3.17
N ILE A 37 -3.65 -8.64 2.63
CA ILE A 37 -4.78 -9.34 3.29
C ILE A 37 -4.47 -10.83 3.46
N GLY A 38 -4.03 -11.51 2.40
CA GLY A 38 -3.66 -12.92 2.49
C GLY A 38 -2.60 -13.20 3.55
N ALA A 39 -1.57 -12.35 3.64
CA ALA A 39 -0.52 -12.48 4.64
C ALA A 39 -1.03 -12.20 6.07
N LEU A 40 -1.89 -11.22 6.28
CA LEU A 40 -2.51 -10.92 7.58
C LEU A 40 -3.41 -12.07 8.04
N LEU A 41 -4.27 -12.61 7.15
CA LEU A 41 -5.13 -13.76 7.44
C LEU A 41 -4.30 -15.01 7.80
N ALA A 42 -3.19 -15.26 7.10
CA ALA A 42 -2.27 -16.35 7.42
C ALA A 42 -1.61 -16.19 8.81
N ASN A 43 -1.53 -14.97 9.33
CA ASN A 43 -1.09 -14.65 10.69
C ASN A 43 -2.24 -14.68 11.73
N GLY A 44 -3.46 -15.08 11.35
CA GLY A 44 -4.62 -15.16 12.23
C GLY A 44 -5.23 -13.81 12.61
N ALA A 45 -5.06 -12.80 11.75
CA ALA A 45 -5.66 -11.50 11.91
C ALA A 45 -7.05 -11.43 11.25
N THR A 46 -7.88 -10.47 11.69
CA THR A 46 -9.13 -10.10 11.02
C THR A 46 -8.89 -8.93 10.07
N CYS A 47 -9.40 -9.01 8.84
CA CYS A 47 -9.16 -8.01 7.79
C CYS A 47 -10.46 -7.41 7.26
N TYR A 48 -10.54 -6.08 7.23
CA TYR A 48 -11.58 -5.30 6.57
C TYR A 48 -11.03 -4.70 5.29
N GLY A 49 -11.50 -5.20 4.14
CA GLY A 49 -10.97 -4.81 2.83
C GLY A 49 -11.81 -3.73 2.15
N LEU A 50 -11.24 -2.53 1.97
CA LEU A 50 -11.90 -1.43 1.25
C LEU A 50 -11.46 -1.42 -0.22
N SER A 51 -12.41 -1.61 -1.13
CA SER A 51 -12.21 -1.51 -2.58
C SER A 51 -13.56 -1.33 -3.29
N ARG A 52 -13.53 -0.84 -4.53
CA ARG A 52 -14.76 -0.71 -5.34
C ARG A 52 -15.35 -2.08 -5.69
N GLU A 53 -14.48 -3.02 -6.02
CA GLU A 53 -14.83 -4.40 -6.33
C GLU A 53 -14.61 -5.28 -5.11
N ILE A 54 -15.51 -6.21 -4.88
CA ILE A 54 -15.37 -7.20 -3.81
C ILE A 54 -14.32 -8.22 -4.24
N PRO A 55 -13.21 -8.36 -3.49
CA PRO A 55 -12.19 -9.34 -3.83
C PRO A 55 -12.71 -10.78 -3.65
N ALA A 56 -12.26 -11.68 -4.51
CA ALA A 56 -12.55 -13.12 -4.41
C ALA A 56 -11.70 -13.78 -3.30
N ILE A 57 -11.92 -13.37 -2.06
CA ILE A 57 -11.26 -13.95 -0.87
C ILE A 57 -12.34 -14.63 -0.04
N THR A 58 -12.23 -15.96 0.13
CA THR A 58 -13.10 -16.75 0.98
C THR A 58 -12.36 -17.11 2.26
N HIS A 59 -12.59 -16.33 3.32
CA HIS A 59 -12.02 -16.56 4.65
C HIS A 59 -12.97 -16.02 5.72
N PRO A 60 -13.21 -16.73 6.85
CA PRO A 60 -14.14 -16.29 7.89
C PRO A 60 -13.76 -14.93 8.51
N ASP A 61 -12.48 -14.62 8.61
CA ASP A 61 -11.96 -13.38 9.19
C ASP A 61 -11.73 -12.28 8.13
N PHE A 62 -12.25 -12.46 6.91
CA PHE A 62 -12.22 -11.42 5.88
C PHE A 62 -13.59 -10.77 5.68
N HIS A 63 -13.67 -9.45 5.80
CA HIS A 63 -14.88 -8.66 5.70
C HIS A 63 -14.73 -7.59 4.59
N PRO A 64 -15.34 -7.78 3.41
CA PRO A 64 -15.29 -6.78 2.34
C PRO A 64 -16.19 -5.57 2.66
N LEU A 65 -15.67 -4.38 2.41
CA LEU A 65 -16.35 -3.11 2.53
C LEU A 65 -16.26 -2.36 1.19
N PRO A 66 -17.26 -2.49 0.31
CA PRO A 66 -17.28 -1.76 -0.96
C PRO A 66 -17.20 -0.25 -0.74
N CYS A 67 -16.19 0.39 -1.36
CA CYS A 67 -15.92 1.80 -1.15
C CYS A 67 -15.11 2.40 -2.31
N ASP A 68 -15.58 3.50 -2.89
CA ASP A 68 -14.74 4.35 -3.74
C ASP A 68 -14.03 5.39 -2.87
N LEU A 69 -12.71 5.28 -2.76
CA LEU A 69 -11.91 6.17 -1.91
C LEU A 69 -11.77 7.61 -2.46
N ARG A 70 -12.30 7.88 -3.65
CA ARG A 70 -12.42 9.25 -4.18
C ARG A 70 -13.63 9.98 -3.60
N ASP A 71 -14.61 9.25 -3.06
CA ASP A 71 -15.83 9.80 -2.49
C ASP A 71 -15.76 9.83 -0.95
N PRO A 72 -15.68 11.03 -0.34
CA PRO A 72 -15.66 11.17 1.12
C PRO A 72 -16.91 10.56 1.80
N THR A 73 -18.06 10.61 1.14
CA THR A 73 -19.33 10.05 1.67
C THR A 73 -19.28 8.52 1.69
N ALA A 74 -18.72 7.90 0.63
CA ALA A 74 -18.53 6.45 0.58
C ALA A 74 -17.56 5.98 1.67
N ILE A 75 -16.47 6.73 1.92
CA ILE A 75 -15.52 6.43 3.01
C ILE A 75 -16.25 6.49 4.36
N ALA A 76 -16.96 7.59 4.66
CA ALA A 76 -17.71 7.74 5.91
C ALA A 76 -18.74 6.61 6.11
N GLY A 77 -19.46 6.22 5.06
CA GLY A 77 -20.42 5.12 5.07
C GLY A 77 -19.75 3.75 5.33
N ALA A 78 -18.60 3.48 4.69
CA ALA A 78 -17.84 2.25 4.92
C ALA A 78 -17.36 2.16 6.39
N PHE A 79 -16.89 3.26 6.97
CA PHE A 79 -16.48 3.30 8.37
C PHE A 79 -17.66 3.26 9.35
N ALA A 80 -18.84 3.79 9.00
CA ALA A 80 -20.06 3.58 9.79
C ALA A 80 -20.42 2.08 9.86
N LYS A 81 -20.37 1.38 8.73
CA LYS A 81 -20.55 -0.08 8.67
C LYS A 81 -19.47 -0.84 9.44
N LEU A 82 -18.21 -0.42 9.33
CA LEU A 82 -17.10 -1.01 10.08
C LEU A 82 -17.33 -0.91 11.60
N ARG A 83 -17.72 0.25 12.10
CA ARG A 83 -18.04 0.48 13.52
C ARG A 83 -19.18 -0.38 14.06
N SER A 84 -20.08 -0.89 13.22
CA SER A 84 -21.09 -1.88 13.63
C SER A 84 -20.54 -3.31 13.75
N GLN A 85 -19.34 -3.58 13.22
CA GLN A 85 -18.71 -4.90 13.21
C GLN A 85 -17.57 -5.04 14.22
N THR A 86 -16.90 -3.93 14.55
CA THR A 86 -15.80 -3.90 15.52
C THR A 86 -15.75 -2.57 16.25
N ASN A 87 -15.28 -2.61 17.49
CA ASN A 87 -15.06 -1.43 18.33
C ASN A 87 -13.58 -0.98 18.38
N ARG A 88 -12.67 -1.70 17.72
CA ARG A 88 -11.23 -1.38 17.67
C ARG A 88 -10.60 -1.72 16.32
N LEU A 89 -9.51 -1.06 16.03
CA LEU A 89 -8.56 -1.42 14.96
C LEU A 89 -7.14 -1.39 15.52
N ASP A 90 -6.37 -2.40 15.14
CA ASP A 90 -4.95 -2.48 15.49
C ASP A 90 -4.06 -1.98 14.35
N GLY A 91 -4.63 -1.69 13.18
CA GLY A 91 -3.91 -0.99 12.13
C GLY A 91 -4.71 -0.70 10.86
N VAL A 92 -4.08 0.15 10.04
CA VAL A 92 -4.58 0.57 8.73
C VAL A 92 -3.47 0.48 7.70
N VAL A 93 -3.78 -0.10 6.54
CA VAL A 93 -2.88 -0.16 5.38
C VAL A 93 -3.51 0.57 4.20
N ASN A 94 -2.93 1.69 3.84
CA ASN A 94 -3.32 2.46 2.65
C ASN A 94 -2.49 2.00 1.45
N VAL A 95 -3.10 1.24 0.54
CA VAL A 95 -2.46 0.70 -0.67
C VAL A 95 -3.12 1.20 -1.95
N ALA A 96 -4.44 1.50 -1.90
CA ALA A 96 -5.21 1.88 -3.07
C ALA A 96 -4.54 3.00 -3.86
N GLY A 97 -4.49 2.88 -5.17
CA GLY A 97 -3.90 3.92 -6.02
C GLY A 97 -3.99 3.57 -7.50
N THR A 98 -3.78 4.61 -8.31
CA THR A 98 -3.68 4.52 -9.77
C THR A 98 -2.48 5.32 -10.24
N ASP A 99 -1.91 4.91 -11.37
CA ASP A 99 -0.68 5.50 -11.92
C ASP A 99 -0.73 5.69 -13.45
N PRO A 100 -1.78 6.33 -14.00
CA PRO A 100 -1.86 6.54 -15.43
C PRO A 100 -0.68 7.38 -15.93
N LYS A 101 -0.25 7.12 -17.16
CA LYS A 101 0.70 7.99 -17.88
C LYS A 101 -0.07 9.16 -18.46
N ILE A 102 0.20 10.37 -17.98
CA ILE A 102 -0.40 11.61 -18.48
C ILE A 102 0.73 12.60 -18.77
N PRO A 103 1.10 12.78 -20.06
CA PRO A 103 2.03 13.83 -20.47
C PRO A 103 1.53 15.20 -20.00
N LEU A 104 2.43 16.11 -19.66
CA LEU A 104 2.04 17.43 -19.12
C LEU A 104 1.05 18.17 -20.04
N ALA A 105 1.26 18.10 -21.33
CA ALA A 105 0.37 18.75 -22.32
C ALA A 105 -1.05 18.15 -22.40
N GLU A 106 -1.24 16.93 -21.90
CA GLU A 106 -2.53 16.24 -21.89
C GLU A 106 -3.21 16.29 -20.49
N GLY A 107 -2.51 16.87 -19.52
CA GLY A 107 -3.00 17.03 -18.15
C GLY A 107 -4.07 18.13 -18.07
N ASP A 108 -5.06 17.90 -17.21
CA ASP A 108 -6.10 18.87 -16.86
C ASP A 108 -6.49 18.74 -15.38
N ALA A 109 -7.33 19.64 -14.88
CA ALA A 109 -7.75 19.63 -13.48
C ALA A 109 -8.48 18.34 -13.10
N ALA A 110 -9.32 17.80 -13.97
CA ALA A 110 -10.10 16.59 -13.67
C ALA A 110 -9.20 15.35 -13.53
N LYS A 111 -8.18 15.22 -14.38
CA LYS A 111 -7.17 14.16 -14.27
C LYS A 111 -6.32 14.32 -13.02
N TRP A 112 -5.95 15.56 -12.70
CA TRP A 112 -5.25 15.89 -11.45
C TRP A 112 -6.08 15.48 -10.24
N ASP A 113 -7.31 15.97 -10.15
CA ASP A 113 -8.20 15.70 -9.01
C ASP A 113 -8.46 14.19 -8.86
N GLY A 114 -8.76 13.48 -9.96
CA GLY A 114 -9.03 12.04 -9.91
C GLY A 114 -7.88 11.20 -9.37
N ILE A 115 -6.61 11.60 -9.63
CA ILE A 115 -5.42 10.91 -9.10
C ILE A 115 -5.14 11.33 -7.66
N VAL A 116 -5.21 12.62 -7.34
CA VAL A 116 -4.97 13.15 -6.00
C VAL A 116 -6.02 12.65 -5.03
N ASP A 117 -7.28 12.63 -5.43
CA ASP A 117 -8.40 12.17 -4.61
C ASP A 117 -8.23 10.71 -4.17
N LEU A 118 -7.82 9.85 -5.10
CA LEU A 118 -7.59 8.44 -4.78
C LEU A 118 -6.29 8.23 -4.00
N ASN A 119 -5.17 8.75 -4.53
CA ASN A 119 -3.84 8.37 -4.08
C ASN A 119 -3.37 9.09 -2.81
N LEU A 120 -3.94 10.27 -2.49
CA LEU A 120 -3.49 11.10 -1.37
C LEU A 120 -4.64 11.52 -0.45
N ARG A 121 -5.69 12.20 -0.97
CA ARG A 121 -6.83 12.62 -0.15
C ARG A 121 -7.54 11.43 0.49
N GLY A 122 -7.73 10.33 -0.27
CA GLY A 122 -8.31 9.09 0.23
C GLY A 122 -7.56 8.52 1.42
N TYR A 123 -6.21 8.54 1.39
CA TYR A 123 -5.37 8.07 2.50
C TYR A 123 -5.61 8.90 3.77
N TYR A 124 -5.61 10.23 3.64
CA TYR A 124 -5.88 11.13 4.75
C TYR A 124 -7.28 10.85 5.37
N LEU A 125 -8.31 10.72 4.54
CA LEU A 125 -9.68 10.48 5.00
C LEU A 125 -9.83 9.11 5.67
N VAL A 126 -9.21 8.06 5.13
CA VAL A 126 -9.19 6.72 5.75
C VAL A 126 -8.51 6.77 7.12
N ILE A 127 -7.38 7.45 7.25
CA ILE A 127 -6.68 7.63 8.54
C ILE A 127 -7.60 8.36 9.52
N ARG A 128 -8.20 9.46 9.11
CA ARG A 128 -9.10 10.28 9.94
C ARG A 128 -10.30 9.47 10.45
N GLU A 129 -10.98 8.73 9.56
CA GLU A 129 -12.14 7.91 9.95
C GLU A 129 -11.76 6.71 10.83
N SER A 130 -10.53 6.21 10.71
CA SER A 130 -10.00 5.12 11.53
C SER A 130 -9.62 5.54 12.95
N LEU A 131 -9.34 6.82 13.18
CA LEU A 131 -8.71 7.31 14.40
C LEU A 131 -9.43 6.90 15.71
N PRO A 132 -10.78 6.99 15.81
CA PRO A 132 -11.47 6.53 17.03
C PRO A 132 -11.26 5.04 17.34
N LEU A 133 -11.23 4.19 16.29
CA LEU A 133 -11.02 2.76 16.41
C LEU A 133 -9.55 2.42 16.70
N LEU A 134 -8.60 3.16 16.12
CA LEU A 134 -7.16 2.99 16.38
C LEU A 134 -6.81 3.36 17.83
N ARG A 135 -7.41 4.40 18.38
CA ARG A 135 -7.25 4.78 19.80
C ARG A 135 -7.72 3.70 20.77
N ALA A 136 -8.63 2.84 20.34
CA ALA A 136 -9.11 1.67 21.11
C ALA A 136 -8.31 0.39 20.82
N GLY A 137 -7.38 0.43 19.87
CA GLY A 137 -6.55 -0.71 19.45
C GLY A 137 -5.39 -1.01 20.39
N THR A 138 -4.76 -2.16 20.17
CA THR A 138 -3.58 -2.59 20.91
C THR A 138 -2.32 -2.35 20.06
N ALA A 139 -1.46 -1.43 20.48
CA ALA A 139 -0.24 -1.01 19.78
C ALA A 139 -0.47 -0.68 18.29
N PRO A 140 -1.42 0.22 17.97
CA PRO A 140 -1.91 0.42 16.62
C PRO A 140 -0.84 1.01 15.69
N ALA A 141 -0.91 0.60 14.41
CA ALA A 141 0.03 1.08 13.41
C ALA A 141 -0.66 1.39 12.07
N ILE A 142 -0.18 2.41 11.39
CA ILE A 142 -0.59 2.79 10.04
C ILE A 142 0.58 2.57 9.08
N VAL A 143 0.31 1.93 7.95
CA VAL A 143 1.28 1.79 6.86
C VAL A 143 0.71 2.38 5.58
N ASN A 144 1.38 3.38 5.05
CA ASN A 144 1.05 4.00 3.78
C ASN A 144 1.95 3.44 2.66
N VAL A 145 1.38 3.11 1.50
CA VAL A 145 2.16 2.65 0.36
C VAL A 145 2.40 3.81 -0.61
N SER A 146 3.65 4.24 -0.70
CA SER A 146 4.13 5.22 -1.66
C SER A 146 4.64 4.52 -2.95
N SER A 147 5.73 4.97 -3.52
CA SER A 147 6.44 4.38 -4.68
C SER A 147 7.77 5.10 -4.86
N ILE A 148 8.80 4.42 -5.35
CA ILE A 148 10.07 5.06 -5.74
C ILE A 148 9.90 6.12 -6.84
N ASN A 149 8.76 6.12 -7.54
CA ASN A 149 8.44 7.13 -8.57
C ASN A 149 8.52 8.58 -8.07
N TYR A 150 8.40 8.81 -6.76
CA TYR A 150 8.57 10.16 -6.20
C TYR A 150 9.99 10.73 -6.42
N ARG A 151 10.98 9.88 -6.75
CA ARG A 151 12.38 10.26 -7.01
C ARG A 151 12.85 9.97 -8.45
N LEU A 152 12.19 9.08 -9.19
CA LEU A 152 12.68 8.60 -10.50
C LEU A 152 12.52 9.62 -11.64
N GLY A 153 11.61 10.59 -11.53
CA GLY A 153 11.38 11.59 -12.59
C GLY A 153 10.90 10.98 -13.91
N LEU A 154 10.04 9.96 -13.88
CA LEU A 154 9.57 9.28 -15.08
C LEU A 154 8.62 10.15 -15.90
N PRO A 155 8.82 10.25 -17.24
CA PRO A 155 7.93 11.03 -18.11
C PRO A 155 6.46 10.57 -18.00
N GLY A 156 5.55 11.55 -17.99
CA GLY A 156 4.10 11.32 -17.88
C GLY A 156 3.63 10.85 -16.49
N ARG A 157 4.48 10.89 -15.46
CA ARG A 157 4.14 10.44 -14.10
C ARG A 157 4.11 11.57 -13.08
N SER A 158 4.14 12.85 -13.50
CA SER A 158 4.29 13.99 -12.60
C SER A 158 3.19 14.04 -11.52
N ILE A 159 1.91 13.88 -11.88
CA ILE A 159 0.80 13.89 -10.92
C ILE A 159 0.93 12.71 -9.94
N TYR A 160 1.18 11.51 -10.47
CA TYR A 160 1.41 10.32 -9.64
C TYR A 160 2.58 10.51 -8.66
N SER A 161 3.72 10.99 -9.17
CA SER A 161 4.91 11.26 -8.35
C SER A 161 4.63 12.29 -7.27
N ALA A 162 3.88 13.36 -7.57
CA ALA A 162 3.46 14.35 -6.59
C ALA A 162 2.62 13.72 -5.47
N THR A 163 1.66 12.83 -5.81
CA THR A 163 0.86 12.13 -4.77
C THR A 163 1.73 11.21 -3.92
N LYS A 164 2.70 10.51 -4.53
CA LYS A 164 3.58 9.58 -3.80
C LYS A 164 4.60 10.32 -2.92
N ALA A 165 5.09 11.47 -3.33
CA ALA A 165 5.85 12.38 -2.46
C ALA A 165 4.97 12.94 -1.33
N GLY A 166 3.73 13.33 -1.64
CA GLY A 166 2.75 13.80 -0.67
C GLY A 166 2.44 12.79 0.43
N ILE A 167 2.44 11.48 0.13
CA ILE A 167 2.27 10.41 1.13
C ILE A 167 3.42 10.41 2.16
N LEU A 168 4.66 10.68 1.74
CA LEU A 168 5.78 10.79 2.68
C LEU A 168 5.59 12.00 3.60
N GLY A 169 5.21 13.15 3.02
CA GLY A 169 4.88 14.36 3.79
C GLY A 169 3.72 14.14 4.78
N LEU A 170 2.66 13.44 4.33
CA LEU A 170 1.53 13.06 5.20
C LEU A 170 1.99 12.16 6.36
N THR A 171 2.82 11.16 6.08
CA THR A 171 3.35 10.23 7.08
C THR A 171 4.20 10.96 8.13
N THR A 172 5.14 11.79 7.70
CA THR A 172 6.00 12.54 8.64
C THR A 172 5.22 13.59 9.43
N GLY A 173 4.26 14.28 8.77
CA GLY A 173 3.41 15.28 9.42
C GLY A 173 2.53 14.69 10.52
N LEU A 174 1.96 13.51 10.30
CA LEU A 174 1.10 12.84 11.29
C LEU A 174 1.87 12.06 12.36
N ALA A 175 3.15 11.73 12.16
CA ALA A 175 3.88 10.85 13.08
C ALA A 175 3.94 11.39 14.51
N ARG A 176 4.15 12.71 14.68
CA ARG A 176 4.20 13.34 16.02
C ARG A 176 2.83 13.51 16.66
N GLU A 177 1.80 13.76 15.84
CA GLU A 177 0.42 13.90 16.30
C GLU A 177 -0.11 12.56 16.80
N LEU A 178 -0.03 11.53 15.95
CA LEU A 178 -0.51 10.19 16.25
C LEU A 178 0.32 9.47 17.33
N GLY A 179 1.60 9.77 17.41
CA GLY A 179 2.50 9.22 18.43
C GLY A 179 2.07 9.54 19.86
N ARG A 180 1.37 10.66 20.11
CA ARG A 180 0.79 11.00 21.41
C ARG A 180 -0.33 10.04 21.83
N ASP A 181 -1.01 9.45 20.85
CA ASP A 181 -2.02 8.42 21.05
C ASP A 181 -1.41 7.00 21.02
N GLY A 182 -0.08 6.86 20.96
CA GLY A 182 0.60 5.56 20.83
C GLY A 182 0.48 4.93 19.45
N ILE A 183 0.00 5.66 18.43
CA ILE A 183 -0.21 5.16 17.08
C ILE A 183 1.05 5.43 16.25
N ARG A 184 1.65 4.38 15.68
CA ARG A 184 2.78 4.49 14.77
C ARG A 184 2.28 4.70 13.34
N ILE A 185 3.03 5.43 12.51
CA ILE A 185 2.74 5.60 11.09
C ILE A 185 4.04 5.55 10.28
N ASN A 186 4.09 4.67 9.28
CA ASN A 186 5.26 4.51 8.41
C ASN A 186 4.83 4.38 6.94
N THR A 187 5.79 4.52 6.05
CA THR A 187 5.60 4.36 4.60
C THR A 187 6.45 3.20 4.08
N VAL A 188 5.90 2.46 3.14
CA VAL A 188 6.64 1.52 2.29
C VAL A 188 6.61 2.07 0.86
N SER A 189 7.76 2.18 0.22
CA SER A 189 7.92 2.69 -1.16
C SER A 189 8.41 1.58 -2.09
N PRO A 190 7.50 0.87 -2.78
CA PRO A 190 7.88 -0.18 -3.71
C PRO A 190 8.55 0.36 -4.98
N GLY A 191 9.42 -0.48 -5.56
CA GLY A 191 9.90 -0.37 -6.93
C GLY A 191 8.88 -0.90 -7.95
N TRP A 192 9.38 -1.57 -9.00
CA TRP A 192 8.51 -2.20 -10.00
C TRP A 192 8.10 -3.60 -9.52
N ILE A 193 6.88 -3.72 -9.05
CA ILE A 193 6.32 -4.95 -8.46
C ILE A 193 5.53 -5.72 -9.53
N PHE A 194 5.77 -7.02 -9.65
CA PHE A 194 5.09 -7.93 -10.57
C PHE A 194 3.68 -8.26 -10.06
N THR A 195 2.79 -7.24 -10.03
CA THR A 195 1.36 -7.45 -9.81
C THR A 195 0.71 -7.96 -11.09
N GLU A 196 -0.48 -8.59 -11.00
CA GLU A 196 -1.20 -9.09 -12.17
C GLU A 196 -1.39 -8.00 -13.24
N ARG A 197 -1.71 -6.76 -12.82
CA ARG A 197 -1.86 -5.62 -13.72
C ARG A 197 -0.53 -5.29 -14.42
N GLN A 198 0.57 -5.21 -13.67
CA GLN A 198 1.88 -4.88 -14.25
C GLN A 198 2.39 -5.97 -15.18
N VAL A 199 2.13 -7.24 -14.83
CA VAL A 199 2.46 -8.36 -15.71
C VAL A 199 1.67 -8.27 -17.01
N GLY A 200 0.35 -8.05 -16.95
CA GLY A 200 -0.50 -7.87 -18.13
C GLY A 200 -0.11 -6.70 -19.01
N GLU A 201 0.27 -5.56 -18.41
CA GLU A 201 0.59 -4.33 -19.14
C GLU A 201 2.00 -4.33 -19.75
N TYR A 202 3.01 -4.90 -19.06
CA TYR A 202 4.43 -4.73 -19.42
C TYR A 202 5.19 -6.03 -19.68
N PHE A 203 4.70 -7.18 -19.19
CA PHE A 203 5.47 -8.42 -19.19
C PHE A 203 4.77 -9.59 -19.91
N SER A 204 3.70 -9.32 -20.68
CA SER A 204 2.98 -10.32 -21.49
C SER A 204 3.05 -10.09 -22.99
N GLY A 205 3.76 -9.04 -23.46
CA GLY A 205 3.84 -8.62 -24.85
C GLY A 205 5.26 -8.64 -25.44
N ALA A 206 5.39 -8.09 -26.65
CA ALA A 206 6.64 -8.06 -27.42
C ALA A 206 7.79 -7.31 -26.69
N ASP A 207 7.49 -6.31 -25.87
CA ASP A 207 8.47 -5.52 -25.10
C ASP A 207 8.93 -6.17 -23.80
N THR A 208 8.44 -7.38 -23.45
CA THR A 208 8.80 -8.09 -22.20
C THR A 208 10.30 -8.20 -21.99
N ALA A 209 11.05 -8.63 -23.00
CA ALA A 209 12.50 -8.77 -22.92
C ALA A 209 13.20 -7.42 -22.64
N LYS A 210 12.73 -6.33 -23.25
CA LYS A 210 13.23 -4.97 -23.03
C LYS A 210 12.97 -4.50 -21.60
N HIS A 211 11.77 -4.73 -21.07
CA HIS A 211 11.43 -4.35 -19.69
C HIS A 211 12.22 -5.16 -18.65
N LEU A 212 12.41 -6.47 -18.87
CA LEU A 212 13.25 -7.30 -18.01
C LEU A 212 14.72 -6.89 -18.05
N ALA A 213 15.26 -6.57 -19.24
CA ALA A 213 16.62 -6.06 -19.39
C ALA A 213 16.80 -4.71 -18.70
N HIS A 214 15.79 -3.81 -18.79
CA HIS A 214 15.80 -2.54 -18.06
C HIS A 214 15.87 -2.77 -16.55
N LEU A 215 15.00 -3.61 -15.97
CA LEU A 215 15.04 -3.95 -14.57
C LEU A 215 16.38 -4.55 -14.16
N GLY A 216 16.93 -5.48 -14.95
CA GLY A 216 18.24 -6.08 -14.69
C GLY A 216 19.42 -5.11 -14.73
N ASN A 217 19.23 -3.92 -15.36
CA ASN A 217 20.23 -2.86 -15.34
C ASN A 217 20.11 -1.90 -14.14
N VAL A 218 18.90 -1.69 -13.63
CA VAL A 218 18.66 -0.71 -12.57
C VAL A 218 18.57 -1.33 -11.18
N GLN A 219 18.18 -2.60 -11.05
CA GLN A 219 18.18 -3.30 -9.78
C GLN A 219 19.56 -3.85 -9.43
N SER A 220 19.88 -3.88 -8.13
CA SER A 220 21.08 -4.52 -7.60
C SER A 220 20.88 -6.00 -7.28
N LEU A 221 19.63 -6.41 -7.01
CA LEU A 221 19.28 -7.80 -6.71
C LEU A 221 18.67 -8.51 -7.92
N PRO A 222 19.07 -9.76 -8.23
CA PRO A 222 18.54 -10.52 -9.36
C PRO A 222 17.18 -11.16 -9.02
N VAL A 223 16.20 -10.35 -8.62
CA VAL A 223 14.88 -10.83 -8.19
C VAL A 223 13.76 -10.05 -8.86
N ARG A 224 12.69 -10.74 -9.26
CA ARG A 224 11.42 -10.13 -9.63
C ARG A 224 10.62 -9.90 -8.37
N LEU A 225 10.51 -8.65 -7.95
CA LEU A 225 9.77 -8.31 -6.73
C LEU A 225 8.28 -8.61 -6.90
N GLN A 226 7.74 -9.40 -5.99
CA GLN A 226 6.34 -9.80 -5.95
C GLN A 226 5.55 -8.95 -4.95
N SER A 227 4.21 -8.98 -5.05
CA SER A 227 3.33 -8.31 -4.07
C SER A 227 3.59 -8.77 -2.64
N GLY A 228 4.02 -10.04 -2.45
CA GLY A 228 4.39 -10.60 -1.15
C GLY A 228 5.62 -9.95 -0.52
N ASP A 229 6.61 -9.53 -1.33
CA ASP A 229 7.79 -8.84 -0.81
C ASP A 229 7.41 -7.53 -0.13
N VAL A 230 6.48 -6.78 -0.75
CA VAL A 230 5.95 -5.55 -0.17
C VAL A 230 5.07 -5.84 1.03
N ALA A 231 4.21 -6.87 0.96
CA ALA A 231 3.35 -7.27 2.07
C ALA A 231 4.16 -7.63 3.33
N ASN A 232 5.30 -8.31 3.20
CA ASN A 232 6.18 -8.63 4.32
C ASN A 232 6.69 -7.36 5.05
N HIS A 233 7.07 -6.31 4.32
CA HIS A 233 7.49 -5.04 4.92
C HIS A 233 6.30 -4.31 5.57
N ILE A 234 5.11 -4.42 5.00
CA ILE A 234 3.88 -3.90 5.60
C ILE A 234 3.60 -4.62 6.93
N LEU A 235 3.63 -5.96 6.97
CA LEU A 235 3.44 -6.75 8.18
C LEU A 235 4.47 -6.40 9.26
N PHE A 236 5.75 -6.24 8.89
CA PHE A 236 6.79 -5.79 9.82
C PHE A 236 6.41 -4.47 10.50
N TYR A 237 5.95 -3.46 9.74
CA TYR A 237 5.54 -2.18 10.32
C TYR A 237 4.24 -2.25 11.12
N LEU A 238 3.34 -3.19 10.83
CA LEU A 238 2.12 -3.41 11.62
C LEU A 238 2.42 -4.13 12.94
N SER A 239 3.47 -4.95 12.99
CA SER A 239 3.87 -5.75 14.13
C SER A 239 4.56 -4.93 15.22
N ASP A 240 4.50 -5.42 16.45
CA ASP A 240 5.18 -4.85 17.62
C ASP A 240 6.71 -4.98 17.54
N VAL A 241 7.24 -5.84 16.64
CA VAL A 241 8.69 -5.91 16.40
C VAL A 241 9.26 -4.60 15.87
N SER A 242 8.41 -3.76 15.25
CA SER A 242 8.77 -2.42 14.76
C SER A 242 8.37 -1.28 15.69
N ARG A 243 8.14 -1.56 16.99
CA ARG A 243 7.63 -0.58 17.99
C ARG A 243 8.45 0.71 18.12
N GLY A 244 9.71 0.68 17.72
CA GLY A 244 10.60 1.85 17.73
C GLY A 244 10.55 2.68 16.44
N SER A 245 9.71 2.31 15.45
CA SER A 245 9.69 2.95 14.14
C SER A 245 8.40 3.73 13.91
N THR A 246 8.50 5.04 13.69
CA THR A 246 7.40 5.91 13.24
C THR A 246 7.95 7.07 12.41
N GLY A 247 7.21 7.51 11.39
CA GLY A 247 7.60 8.57 10.46
C GLY A 247 8.62 8.15 9.39
N HIS A 248 8.94 6.86 9.29
CA HIS A 248 9.95 6.34 8.36
C HIS A 248 9.37 5.95 7.00
N ASN A 249 10.26 5.92 6.00
CA ASN A 249 10.01 5.37 4.68
C ASN A 249 10.97 4.21 4.41
N CYS A 250 10.43 3.02 4.14
CA CYS A 250 11.19 1.85 3.75
C CYS A 250 11.05 1.64 2.23
N VAL A 251 12.17 1.62 1.52
CA VAL A 251 12.19 1.35 0.08
C VAL A 251 12.33 -0.15 -0.16
N VAL A 252 11.47 -0.70 -1.05
CA VAL A 252 11.44 -2.13 -1.44
C VAL A 252 11.51 -2.21 -2.96
N ASP A 253 12.70 -2.08 -3.51
CA ASP A 253 12.91 -1.88 -4.96
C ASP A 253 14.05 -2.73 -5.56
N GLY A 254 14.61 -3.66 -4.79
CA GLY A 254 15.73 -4.48 -5.23
C GLY A 254 17.05 -3.71 -5.39
N GLY A 255 17.16 -2.55 -4.76
CA GLY A 255 18.32 -1.66 -4.88
C GLY A 255 18.35 -0.86 -6.17
N TRP A 256 17.18 -0.42 -6.64
CA TRP A 256 17.06 0.53 -7.76
C TRP A 256 17.44 1.94 -7.33
N LEU A 257 16.91 2.41 -6.20
CA LEU A 257 17.37 3.65 -5.57
C LEU A 257 18.41 3.31 -4.51
N LEU A 258 19.63 3.79 -4.70
CA LEU A 258 20.68 3.75 -3.70
C LEU A 258 20.83 5.18 -3.14
N GLU A 259 20.77 5.31 -1.81
CA GLU A 259 20.97 6.58 -1.09
C GLU A 259 22.43 6.80 -0.75
#